data_7d9fda7685a6f407e53095bb8a3101c1
#
_entry.id   7d9fda7685a6f407e53095bb8a3101c1
#
_cell.length_a   1.000
_cell.length_b   1.000
_cell.length_c   1.000
_cell.angle_alpha   90.00
_cell.angle_beta   90.00
_cell.angle_gamma   90.00
#
_symmetry.space_group_name_H-M   'P 1'
#
loop_
_entity.id
_entity.type
_entity.pdbx_description
1 polymer ?
#
loop_
_entity_poly.entity_id
_entity_poly.type
_entity_poly.pdbx_seq_one_letter_code
_entity_poly.pdbx_strand_id
1 'polypeptide(L)'
;MLTKCASSSDPFMDWCKPSRSRNKRFDSVIKAFGFIQTFGEACIYKKVSGSSVAFLILYVDDILLIGNDIEFLDSIKGYLNKNFSTKDFGEAAYIVGIKIYRDRSRRLIGLSQRTYLDKVLKKFKMDQAKKGFLPVLQGVKLSQTQCPTTAEGREKMKVIPYASAICSIMYAILCTRPDVYLSISLVGRYQSNPRVDHWTAVKNILKYLKRTKDMFLVYGGDKELVVNGYVDASF
;
A
#
# COMPACT_ATOMS: atom_id res chain seq x y z
N MET A 1 -5.76 18.59 -5.11
CA MET A 1 -6.81 18.14 -4.17
C MET A 1 -6.97 16.65 -4.29
N LEU A 2 -7.20 15.96 -3.19
CA LEU A 2 -7.47 14.52 -3.14
C LEU A 2 -8.90 14.32 -2.68
N THR A 3 -9.74 13.72 -3.51
CA THR A 3 -11.14 13.45 -3.16
C THR A 3 -11.41 11.97 -3.38
N LYS A 4 -12.11 11.34 -2.44
CA LYS A 4 -12.54 9.96 -2.54
C LYS A 4 -14.01 9.90 -2.92
N CYS A 5 -14.32 9.19 -4.02
CA CYS A 5 -15.67 8.79 -4.38
C CYS A 5 -15.73 7.26 -4.35
N ALA A 6 -16.78 6.68 -3.81
CA ALA A 6 -17.05 5.25 -3.97
C ALA A 6 -18.27 5.07 -4.88
N SER A 7 -18.24 4.08 -5.74
CA SER A 7 -19.45 3.69 -6.45
C SER A 7 -20.35 2.93 -5.47
N SER A 8 -21.54 3.46 -5.17
CA SER A 8 -22.56 2.65 -4.55
C SER A 8 -23.01 1.58 -5.55
N SER A 9 -23.22 0.36 -5.08
CA SER A 9 -23.78 -0.72 -5.90
C SER A 9 -25.07 -0.25 -6.55
N ASP A 10 -25.05 -0.08 -7.87
CA ASP A 10 -26.25 0.12 -8.67
C ASP A 10 -27.12 -1.16 -8.50
N PRO A 11 -28.35 -1.11 -7.97
CA PRO A 11 -29.20 -2.28 -7.81
C PRO A 11 -29.54 -2.97 -9.13
N PHE A 12 -29.29 -2.31 -10.28
CA PHE A 12 -29.40 -2.88 -11.61
C PHE A 12 -28.08 -3.45 -12.17
N MET A 13 -26.96 -3.29 -11.47
CA MET A 13 -25.73 -3.93 -11.85
C MET A 13 -25.66 -5.32 -11.21
N ASP A 14 -26.14 -6.30 -11.99
CA ASP A 14 -26.08 -7.74 -11.73
C ASP A 14 -24.76 -8.15 -11.06
N TRP A 15 -24.81 -8.58 -9.83
CA TRP A 15 -23.66 -9.08 -9.03
C TRP A 15 -22.94 -10.25 -9.72
N CYS A 16 -23.57 -10.83 -10.74
CA CYS A 16 -23.06 -11.95 -11.55
C CYS A 16 -22.18 -11.51 -12.74
N LYS A 17 -22.06 -10.19 -13.06
CA LYS A 17 -21.18 -9.79 -14.16
C LYS A 17 -19.72 -9.76 -13.70
N PRO A 18 -18.81 -10.41 -14.45
CA PRO A 18 -17.39 -10.44 -14.11
C PRO A 18 -16.83 -9.02 -13.91
N SER A 19 -15.98 -8.81 -12.93
CA SER A 19 -15.27 -7.54 -12.65
C SER A 19 -14.67 -6.89 -13.91
N ARG A 20 -14.32 -7.72 -14.90
CA ARG A 20 -13.79 -7.30 -16.21
C ARG A 20 -14.79 -6.49 -17.05
N SER A 21 -16.10 -6.82 -17.05
CA SER A 21 -17.10 -6.07 -17.84
C SER A 21 -17.38 -4.69 -17.23
N ARG A 22 -17.39 -4.59 -15.89
CA ARG A 22 -17.51 -3.34 -15.15
C ARG A 22 -16.32 -2.42 -15.43
N ASN A 23 -15.10 -2.98 -15.41
CA ASN A 23 -13.88 -2.23 -15.71
C ASN A 23 -13.88 -1.71 -17.16
N LYS A 24 -14.32 -2.51 -18.15
CA LYS A 24 -14.45 -2.07 -19.55
C LYS A 24 -15.46 -0.93 -19.72
N ARG A 25 -16.62 -1.00 -19.05
CA ARG A 25 -17.62 0.08 -19.09
C ARG A 25 -17.04 1.35 -18.47
N PHE A 26 -16.38 1.24 -17.32
CA PHE A 26 -15.74 2.37 -16.68
C PHE A 26 -14.68 3.00 -17.59
N ASP A 27 -13.78 2.20 -18.15
CA ASP A 27 -12.74 2.63 -19.07
C ASP A 27 -13.30 3.39 -20.26
N SER A 28 -14.36 2.86 -20.91
CA SER A 28 -15.00 3.52 -22.06
C SER A 28 -15.63 4.87 -21.69
N VAL A 29 -16.31 4.95 -20.56
CA VAL A 29 -16.95 6.20 -20.08
C VAL A 29 -15.91 7.25 -19.72
N ILE A 30 -14.85 6.85 -19.01
CA ILE A 30 -13.80 7.80 -18.59
C ILE A 30 -12.99 8.31 -19.78
N LYS A 31 -12.70 7.46 -20.76
CA LYS A 31 -12.05 7.85 -22.02
C LYS A 31 -12.92 8.79 -22.85
N ALA A 32 -14.24 8.56 -22.90
CA ALA A 32 -15.19 9.46 -23.57
C ALA A 32 -15.21 10.87 -22.93
N PHE A 33 -14.91 10.99 -21.63
CA PHE A 33 -14.76 12.30 -20.97
C PHE A 33 -13.40 12.94 -21.22
N GLY A 34 -12.51 12.32 -22.00
CA GLY A 34 -11.20 12.84 -22.37
C GLY A 34 -10.07 12.48 -21.41
N PHE A 35 -10.24 11.45 -20.59
CA PHE A 35 -9.13 10.87 -19.84
C PHE A 35 -8.29 9.94 -20.74
N ILE A 36 -6.99 9.94 -20.50
CA ILE A 36 -6.03 9.03 -21.12
C ILE A 36 -5.52 8.07 -20.05
N GLN A 37 -5.59 6.78 -20.31
CA GLN A 37 -5.05 5.74 -19.44
C GLN A 37 -3.51 5.83 -19.44
N THR A 38 -2.90 5.73 -18.26
CA THR A 38 -1.45 5.80 -18.11
C THR A 38 -0.80 4.52 -18.63
N PHE A 39 0.33 4.66 -19.31
CA PHE A 39 1.12 3.52 -19.77
C PHE A 39 1.64 2.72 -18.57
N GLY A 40 1.46 1.41 -18.58
CA GLY A 40 1.90 0.49 -17.53
C GLY A 40 0.93 0.28 -16.37
N GLU A 41 -0.03 1.21 -16.14
CA GLU A 41 -0.96 1.14 -14.99
C GLU A 41 -2.41 1.26 -15.45
N ALA A 42 -3.08 0.12 -15.61
CA ALA A 42 -4.43 0.03 -16.17
C ALA A 42 -5.52 0.73 -15.31
N CYS A 43 -5.25 1.02 -14.05
CA CYS A 43 -6.21 1.65 -13.14
C CYS A 43 -5.98 3.15 -12.95
N ILE A 44 -5.00 3.75 -13.65
CA ILE A 44 -4.66 5.16 -13.53
C ILE A 44 -4.98 5.89 -14.84
N TYR A 45 -5.75 6.96 -14.72
CA TYR A 45 -6.13 7.82 -15.83
C TYR A 45 -5.70 9.25 -15.56
N LYS A 46 -5.28 9.98 -16.60
CA LYS A 46 -4.87 11.37 -16.55
C LYS A 46 -5.72 12.20 -17.50
N LYS A 47 -6.15 13.37 -17.08
CA LYS A 47 -6.78 14.39 -17.94
C LYS A 47 -6.08 15.72 -17.73
N VAL A 48 -5.83 16.43 -18.82
CA VAL A 48 -5.24 17.77 -18.83
C VAL A 48 -6.16 18.69 -19.59
N SER A 49 -6.42 19.87 -19.04
CA SER A 49 -7.20 20.93 -19.68
C SER A 49 -6.55 22.28 -19.35
N GLY A 50 -5.83 22.86 -20.32
CA GLY A 50 -5.00 24.03 -20.06
C GLY A 50 -3.96 23.78 -18.98
N SER A 51 -3.99 24.57 -17.90
CA SER A 51 -3.12 24.40 -16.72
C SER A 51 -3.67 23.41 -15.67
N SER A 52 -4.93 22.97 -15.84
CA SER A 52 -5.59 22.06 -14.89
C SER A 52 -5.26 20.60 -15.23
N VAL A 53 -4.79 19.87 -14.24
CA VAL A 53 -4.43 18.44 -14.35
C VAL A 53 -5.21 17.65 -13.32
N ALA A 54 -5.80 16.53 -13.77
CA ALA A 54 -6.44 15.57 -12.88
C ALA A 54 -5.95 14.15 -13.16
N PHE A 55 -5.72 13.42 -12.08
CA PHE A 55 -5.53 11.98 -12.09
C PHE A 55 -6.75 11.30 -11.45
N LEU A 56 -7.19 10.22 -12.07
CA LEU A 56 -8.24 9.36 -11.55
C LEU A 56 -7.63 7.98 -11.36
N ILE A 57 -7.74 7.46 -10.14
CA ILE A 57 -7.26 6.13 -9.78
C ILE A 57 -8.47 5.30 -9.37
N LEU A 58 -8.67 4.17 -10.07
CA LEU A 58 -9.72 3.21 -9.77
C LEU A 58 -9.15 2.05 -8.96
N TYR A 59 -9.71 1.79 -7.78
CA TYR A 59 -9.36 0.64 -6.96
C TYR A 59 -10.62 -0.10 -6.52
N VAL A 60 -10.92 -1.19 -7.19
CA VAL A 60 -12.13 -2.01 -7.01
C VAL A 60 -13.39 -1.13 -7.11
N ASP A 61 -13.93 -0.64 -5.99
CA ASP A 61 -15.12 0.20 -5.90
C ASP A 61 -14.80 1.64 -5.48
N ASP A 62 -13.55 1.92 -5.11
CA ASP A 62 -13.09 3.24 -4.71
C ASP A 62 -12.50 4.00 -5.92
N ILE A 63 -12.88 5.27 -6.05
CA ILE A 63 -12.31 6.21 -7.01
C ILE A 63 -11.59 7.31 -6.24
N LEU A 64 -10.30 7.50 -6.53
CA LEU A 64 -9.52 8.61 -6.01
C LEU A 64 -9.28 9.64 -7.10
N LEU A 65 -9.69 10.89 -6.86
CA LEU A 65 -9.41 12.02 -7.73
C LEU A 65 -8.31 12.89 -7.12
N ILE A 66 -7.30 13.19 -7.90
CA ILE A 66 -6.16 14.04 -7.53
C ILE A 66 -6.03 15.13 -8.58
N GLY A 67 -5.95 16.38 -8.17
CA GLY A 67 -5.77 17.48 -9.12
C GLY A 67 -5.33 18.78 -8.45
N ASN A 68 -4.95 19.73 -9.28
CA ASN A 68 -4.51 21.06 -8.86
C ASN A 68 -5.63 22.12 -8.88
N ASP A 69 -6.79 21.80 -9.47
CA ASP A 69 -7.91 22.71 -9.67
C ASP A 69 -9.21 22.09 -9.12
N ILE A 70 -9.89 22.81 -8.22
CA ILE A 70 -11.10 22.34 -7.53
C ILE A 70 -12.29 22.30 -8.49
N GLU A 71 -12.50 23.36 -9.28
CA GLU A 71 -13.62 23.45 -10.21
C GLU A 71 -13.53 22.34 -11.26
N PHE A 72 -12.32 22.10 -11.75
CA PHE A 72 -12.07 21.00 -12.67
C PHE A 72 -12.37 19.63 -12.05
N LEU A 73 -11.98 19.38 -10.79
CA LEU A 73 -12.32 18.15 -10.07
C LEU A 73 -13.83 18.01 -9.85
N ASP A 74 -14.53 19.08 -9.53
CA ASP A 74 -15.99 19.05 -9.33
C ASP A 74 -16.75 18.79 -10.65
N SER A 75 -16.23 19.28 -11.77
CA SER A 75 -16.76 18.92 -13.11
C SER A 75 -16.64 17.42 -13.39
N ILE A 76 -15.50 16.83 -13.00
CA ILE A 76 -15.26 15.39 -13.13
C ILE A 76 -16.21 14.58 -12.23
N LYS A 77 -16.41 15.01 -10.96
CA LYS A 77 -17.37 14.40 -10.05
C LYS A 77 -18.79 14.44 -10.61
N GLY A 78 -19.20 15.60 -11.15
CA GLY A 78 -20.50 15.76 -11.80
C GLY A 78 -20.69 14.78 -12.97
N TYR A 79 -19.66 14.58 -13.78
CA TYR A 79 -19.68 13.59 -14.86
C TYR A 79 -19.76 12.16 -14.36
N LEU A 80 -18.99 11.81 -13.32
CA LEU A 80 -19.03 10.48 -12.69
C LEU A 80 -20.42 10.18 -12.13
N ASN A 81 -21.03 11.13 -11.41
CA ASN A 81 -22.37 10.96 -10.82
C ASN A 81 -23.48 10.80 -11.88
N LYS A 82 -23.32 11.35 -13.08
CA LYS A 82 -24.28 11.17 -14.19
C LYS A 82 -24.18 9.77 -14.80
N ASN A 83 -23.02 9.14 -14.80
CA ASN A 83 -22.77 7.87 -15.49
C ASN A 83 -22.72 6.67 -14.55
N PHE A 84 -22.47 6.90 -13.27
CA PHE A 84 -22.32 5.88 -12.22
C PHE A 84 -23.04 6.35 -10.96
N SER A 85 -23.58 5.41 -10.20
CA SER A 85 -24.09 5.69 -8.86
C SER A 85 -22.90 5.85 -7.91
N THR A 86 -22.36 7.08 -7.81
CA THR A 86 -21.19 7.38 -6.97
C THR A 86 -21.58 8.25 -5.79
N LYS A 87 -20.86 8.07 -4.66
CA LYS A 87 -20.97 8.92 -3.48
C LYS A 87 -19.66 9.65 -3.27
N ASP A 88 -19.73 10.98 -3.18
CA ASP A 88 -18.57 11.80 -2.82
C ASP A 88 -18.35 11.77 -1.31
N PHE A 89 -17.15 11.34 -0.87
CA PHE A 89 -16.74 11.34 0.54
C PHE A 89 -15.89 12.56 0.91
N GLY A 90 -15.75 13.53 0.00
CA GLY A 90 -14.95 14.71 0.21
C GLY A 90 -13.45 14.43 0.19
N GLU A 91 -12.68 15.17 0.98
CA GLU A 91 -11.22 15.02 1.02
C GLU A 91 -10.81 13.64 1.54
N ALA A 92 -9.93 12.98 0.79
CA ALA A 92 -9.51 11.63 1.10
C ALA A 92 -8.60 11.61 2.35
N ALA A 93 -9.14 11.20 3.50
CA ALA A 93 -8.39 10.95 4.72
C ALA A 93 -7.78 9.54 4.77
N TYR A 94 -8.41 8.59 4.06
CA TYR A 94 -7.97 7.19 3.97
C TYR A 94 -8.17 6.65 2.56
N ILE A 95 -7.23 5.86 2.09
CA ILE A 95 -7.37 5.04 0.88
C ILE A 95 -6.72 3.68 1.10
N VAL A 96 -7.44 2.59 0.80
CA VAL A 96 -6.93 1.20 0.92
C VAL A 96 -6.30 0.92 2.30
N GLY A 97 -6.88 1.48 3.37
CA GLY A 97 -6.36 1.33 4.74
C GLY A 97 -5.12 2.18 5.07
N ILE A 98 -4.66 3.00 4.13
CA ILE A 98 -3.57 3.96 4.34
C ILE A 98 -4.18 5.29 4.77
N LYS A 99 -3.74 5.82 5.91
CA LYS A 99 -4.09 7.16 6.36
C LYS A 99 -3.30 8.19 5.58
N ILE A 100 -3.99 9.20 5.08
CA ILE A 100 -3.39 10.34 4.38
C ILE A 100 -3.40 11.53 5.32
N TYR A 101 -2.24 12.06 5.62
CA TYR A 101 -2.06 13.35 6.26
C TYR A 101 -1.61 14.37 5.21
N ARG A 102 -2.18 15.57 5.24
CA ARG A 102 -1.83 16.60 4.29
C ARG A 102 -1.65 17.96 4.97
N ASP A 103 -0.51 18.57 4.72
CA ASP A 103 -0.23 19.95 5.10
C ASP A 103 0.03 20.76 3.83
N ARG A 104 -0.97 21.56 3.44
CA ARG A 104 -0.89 22.35 2.21
C ARG A 104 0.05 23.53 2.34
N SER A 105 0.16 24.11 3.53
CA SER A 105 1.04 25.24 3.80
C SER A 105 2.51 24.87 3.62
N ARG A 106 2.86 23.64 4.02
CA ARG A 106 4.20 23.06 3.91
C ARG A 106 4.39 22.18 2.67
N ARG A 107 3.36 22.02 1.84
CA ARG A 107 3.34 21.12 0.67
C ARG A 107 3.72 19.67 1.00
N LEU A 108 3.28 19.17 2.16
CA LEU A 108 3.59 17.83 2.64
C LEU A 108 2.40 16.89 2.49
N ILE A 109 2.70 15.65 2.12
CA ILE A 109 1.78 14.51 2.22
C ILE A 109 2.46 13.44 3.05
N GLY A 110 1.79 12.99 4.11
CA GLY A 110 2.23 11.90 4.97
C GLY A 110 1.32 10.69 4.82
N LEU A 111 1.89 9.51 4.63
CA LEU A 111 1.18 8.25 4.52
C LEU A 111 1.49 7.36 5.71
N SER A 112 0.47 6.78 6.34
CA SER A 112 0.64 5.90 7.50
C SER A 112 -0.28 4.69 7.43
N GLN A 113 0.23 3.53 7.85
CA GLN A 113 -0.51 2.28 7.95
C GLN A 113 -0.70 1.82 9.41
N ARG A 114 -0.76 2.73 10.37
CA ARG A 114 -0.90 2.39 11.79
C ARG A 114 -1.97 1.33 12.05
N THR A 115 -3.18 1.54 11.54
CA THR A 115 -4.31 0.61 11.74
C THR A 115 -4.04 -0.78 11.14
N TYR A 116 -3.39 -0.83 9.99
CA TYR A 116 -2.98 -2.09 9.37
C TYR A 116 -1.90 -2.80 10.22
N LEU A 117 -0.89 -2.07 10.66
CA LEU A 117 0.17 -2.62 11.51
C LEU A 117 -0.38 -3.15 12.83
N ASP A 118 -1.36 -2.48 13.45
CA ASP A 118 -2.03 -2.97 14.66
C ASP A 118 -2.76 -4.30 14.40
N LYS A 119 -3.43 -4.46 13.24
CA LYS A 119 -4.05 -5.73 12.83
C LYS A 119 -3.01 -6.83 12.62
N VAL A 120 -1.89 -6.52 11.96
CA VAL A 120 -0.78 -7.47 11.74
C VAL A 120 -0.18 -7.91 13.07
N LEU A 121 0.12 -6.98 13.97
CA LEU A 121 0.68 -7.28 15.29
C LEU A 121 -0.24 -8.18 16.11
N LYS A 122 -1.55 -7.92 16.12
CA LYS A 122 -2.54 -8.80 16.77
C LYS A 122 -2.59 -10.18 16.14
N LYS A 123 -2.62 -10.27 14.80
CA LYS A 123 -2.65 -11.55 14.06
C LYS A 123 -1.50 -12.47 14.45
N PHE A 124 -0.31 -11.93 14.66
CA PHE A 124 0.88 -12.70 15.00
C PHE A 124 1.20 -12.69 16.50
N LYS A 125 0.25 -12.27 17.36
CA LYS A 125 0.39 -12.21 18.84
C LYS A 125 1.60 -11.40 19.30
N MET A 126 1.88 -10.30 18.59
CA MET A 126 3.00 -9.39 18.85
C MET A 126 2.56 -8.05 19.43
N ASP A 127 1.27 -7.85 19.63
CA ASP A 127 0.66 -6.64 20.20
C ASP A 127 1.13 -6.36 21.64
N GLN A 128 1.42 -7.38 22.44
CA GLN A 128 1.98 -7.27 23.79
C GLN A 128 3.50 -7.48 23.85
N ALA A 129 4.17 -7.74 22.72
CA ALA A 129 5.62 -7.94 22.70
C ALA A 129 6.38 -6.66 23.05
N LYS A 130 7.61 -6.79 23.58
CA LYS A 130 8.51 -5.65 23.78
C LYS A 130 8.80 -4.96 22.43
N LYS A 131 8.91 -3.63 22.45
CA LYS A 131 9.29 -2.82 21.29
C LYS A 131 10.75 -3.08 20.91
N GLY A 132 11.03 -3.27 19.61
CA GLY A 132 12.39 -3.42 19.08
C GLY A 132 12.96 -2.11 18.55
N PHE A 133 14.27 -1.94 18.60
CA PHE A 133 14.94 -0.74 18.09
C PHE A 133 15.40 -0.90 16.64
N LEU A 134 15.79 -2.11 16.27
CA LEU A 134 16.31 -2.44 14.94
C LEU A 134 15.50 -3.58 14.32
N PRO A 135 15.23 -3.51 13.01
CA PRO A 135 14.54 -4.58 12.30
C PRO A 135 15.43 -5.82 12.11
N VAL A 136 16.76 -5.64 12.03
CA VAL A 136 17.76 -6.70 11.99
C VAL A 136 18.68 -6.54 13.19
N LEU A 137 18.92 -7.63 13.92
CA LEU A 137 19.89 -7.64 15.00
C LEU A 137 21.30 -7.87 14.43
N GLN A 138 22.26 -7.07 14.89
CA GLN A 138 23.67 -7.27 14.55
C GLN A 138 24.14 -8.68 14.98
N GLY A 139 24.96 -9.33 14.16
CA GLY A 139 25.52 -10.66 14.44
C GLY A 139 24.59 -11.83 14.14
N VAL A 140 23.33 -11.61 13.78
CA VAL A 140 22.44 -12.70 13.35
C VAL A 140 22.74 -13.05 11.90
N LYS A 141 23.45 -14.19 11.70
CA LYS A 141 23.70 -14.77 10.38
C LYS A 141 22.62 -15.82 10.09
N LEU A 142 21.77 -15.53 9.10
CA LEU A 142 20.81 -16.50 8.59
C LEU A 142 21.43 -17.24 7.41
N SER A 143 21.28 -18.59 7.38
CA SER A 143 21.81 -19.42 6.31
C SER A 143 20.87 -20.58 5.97
N GLN A 144 21.02 -21.14 4.77
CA GLN A 144 20.27 -22.32 4.35
C GLN A 144 20.64 -23.57 5.16
N THR A 145 21.85 -23.64 5.72
CA THR A 145 22.29 -24.77 6.57
C THR A 145 21.49 -24.86 7.86
N GLN A 146 20.81 -23.78 8.27
CA GLN A 146 19.92 -23.78 9.43
C GLN A 146 18.54 -24.36 9.12
N CYS A 147 18.18 -24.52 7.83
CA CYS A 147 16.87 -25.05 7.45
C CYS A 147 16.71 -26.51 7.92
N PRO A 148 15.49 -26.93 8.36
CA PRO A 148 15.25 -28.27 8.85
C PRO A 148 15.48 -29.31 7.75
N THR A 149 16.32 -30.29 8.01
CA THR A 149 16.55 -31.47 7.16
C THR A 149 15.64 -32.65 7.53
N THR A 150 15.19 -32.70 8.79
CA THR A 150 14.34 -33.78 9.32
C THR A 150 12.85 -33.47 9.16
N ALA A 151 12.03 -34.52 9.08
CA ALA A 151 10.57 -34.39 9.05
C ALA A 151 10.02 -33.72 10.32
N GLU A 152 10.56 -34.10 11.48
CA GLU A 152 10.16 -33.50 12.77
C GLU A 152 10.42 -31.98 12.84
N GLY A 153 11.59 -31.56 12.35
CA GLY A 153 11.93 -30.11 12.29
C GLY A 153 10.97 -29.34 11.41
N ARG A 154 10.54 -29.92 10.29
CA ARG A 154 9.55 -29.32 9.38
C ARG A 154 8.15 -29.27 10.01
N GLU A 155 7.73 -30.34 10.72
CA GLU A 155 6.43 -30.36 11.41
C GLU A 155 6.32 -29.25 12.46
N LYS A 156 7.37 -29.02 13.25
CA LYS A 156 7.40 -27.93 14.25
C LYS A 156 7.16 -26.55 13.63
N MET A 157 7.53 -26.37 12.37
CA MET A 157 7.36 -25.08 11.67
C MET A 157 6.01 -24.95 10.96
N LYS A 158 5.28 -26.04 10.69
CA LYS A 158 3.97 -25.98 10.02
C LYS A 158 2.92 -25.15 10.77
N VAL A 159 2.97 -25.16 12.10
CA VAL A 159 2.05 -24.37 12.93
C VAL A 159 2.40 -22.88 12.99
N ILE A 160 3.57 -22.49 12.50
CA ILE A 160 4.04 -21.11 12.49
C ILE A 160 3.68 -20.46 11.15
N PRO A 161 2.89 -19.38 11.15
CA PRO A 161 2.41 -18.74 9.92
C PRO A 161 3.51 -17.86 9.28
N TYR A 162 4.68 -18.46 8.96
CA TYR A 162 5.86 -17.75 8.48
C TYR A 162 5.60 -16.97 7.20
N ALA A 163 5.15 -17.64 6.14
CA ALA A 163 4.87 -17.01 4.85
C ALA A 163 3.80 -15.93 4.97
N SER A 164 2.76 -16.16 5.79
CA SER A 164 1.72 -15.15 6.05
C SER A 164 2.27 -13.90 6.72
N ALA A 165 3.27 -14.02 7.62
CA ALA A 165 3.91 -12.89 8.25
C ALA A 165 4.76 -12.10 7.24
N ILE A 166 5.55 -12.81 6.40
CA ILE A 166 6.34 -12.18 5.33
C ILE A 166 5.42 -11.38 4.39
N CYS A 167 4.34 -11.99 3.87
CA CYS A 167 3.40 -11.30 2.98
C CYS A 167 2.75 -10.07 3.64
N SER A 168 2.39 -10.18 4.94
CA SER A 168 1.82 -9.04 5.67
C SER A 168 2.81 -7.89 5.82
N ILE A 169 4.08 -8.17 6.08
CA ILE A 169 5.13 -7.15 6.18
C ILE A 169 5.44 -6.58 4.79
N MET A 170 5.48 -7.39 3.74
CA MET A 170 5.70 -6.93 2.35
C MET A 170 4.66 -5.89 1.93
N TYR A 171 3.39 -6.08 2.27
CA TYR A 171 2.37 -5.06 1.99
C TYR A 171 2.67 -3.73 2.70
N ALA A 172 3.14 -3.76 3.95
CA ALA A 172 3.54 -2.55 4.66
C ALA A 172 4.71 -1.83 3.96
N ILE A 173 5.70 -2.59 3.47
CA ILE A 173 6.87 -2.07 2.75
C ILE A 173 6.45 -1.34 1.48
N LEU A 174 5.63 -1.98 0.66
CA LEU A 174 5.18 -1.44 -0.63
C LEU A 174 4.40 -0.12 -0.47
N CYS A 175 3.74 0.08 0.67
CA CYS A 175 2.88 1.24 0.87
C CYS A 175 3.55 2.37 1.67
N THR A 176 4.17 2.07 2.82
CA THR A 176 4.62 3.13 3.76
C THR A 176 5.90 2.83 4.52
N ARG A 177 6.46 1.61 4.44
CA ARG A 177 7.57 1.16 5.29
C ARG A 177 8.77 0.62 4.50
N PRO A 178 9.34 1.42 3.57
CA PRO A 178 10.52 0.99 2.81
C PRO A 178 11.75 0.73 3.69
N ASP A 179 11.79 1.29 4.90
CA ASP A 179 12.86 1.14 5.89
C ASP A 179 13.11 -0.31 6.35
N VAL A 180 12.13 -1.21 6.21
CA VAL A 180 12.31 -2.63 6.57
C VAL A 180 12.53 -3.55 5.35
N TYR A 181 12.72 -2.98 4.16
CA TYR A 181 12.89 -3.75 2.91
C TYR A 181 14.05 -4.75 2.98
N LEU A 182 15.23 -4.31 3.40
CA LEU A 182 16.40 -5.19 3.54
C LEU A 182 16.12 -6.34 4.48
N SER A 183 15.50 -6.05 5.62
CA SER A 183 15.19 -7.04 6.65
C SER A 183 14.28 -8.14 6.14
N ILE A 184 13.21 -7.76 5.40
CA ILE A 184 12.26 -8.72 4.85
C ILE A 184 12.87 -9.51 3.68
N SER A 185 13.74 -8.87 2.87
CA SER A 185 14.47 -9.54 1.80
C SER A 185 15.35 -10.67 2.34
N LEU A 186 16.01 -10.45 3.47
CA LEU A 186 16.85 -11.47 4.13
C LEU A 186 16.01 -12.68 4.60
N VAL A 187 14.92 -12.43 5.35
CA VAL A 187 14.10 -13.52 5.91
C VAL A 187 13.19 -14.15 4.86
N GLY A 188 12.82 -13.43 3.82
CA GLY A 188 11.98 -13.91 2.71
C GLY A 188 12.57 -15.07 1.94
N ARG A 189 13.91 -15.21 1.92
CA ARG A 189 14.63 -16.30 1.24
C ARG A 189 14.32 -17.69 1.82
N TYR A 190 13.83 -17.76 3.06
CA TYR A 190 13.60 -19.01 3.80
C TYR A 190 12.13 -19.41 3.86
N GLN A 191 11.25 -18.81 3.05
CA GLN A 191 9.79 -19.08 3.10
C GLN A 191 9.41 -20.53 2.84
N SER A 192 10.15 -21.22 1.96
CA SER A 192 9.88 -22.62 1.61
C SER A 192 10.21 -23.62 2.72
N ASN A 193 11.21 -23.33 3.55
CA ASN A 193 11.68 -24.24 4.60
C ASN A 193 12.28 -23.46 5.79
N PRO A 194 11.47 -22.68 6.53
CA PRO A 194 11.97 -21.86 7.63
C PRO A 194 12.29 -22.70 8.87
N ARG A 195 13.10 -22.11 9.77
CA ARG A 195 13.40 -22.62 11.12
C ARG A 195 13.01 -21.59 12.19
N VAL A 196 13.07 -21.98 13.44
CA VAL A 196 12.76 -21.13 14.61
C VAL A 196 13.61 -19.84 14.62
N ASP A 197 14.88 -19.92 14.21
CA ASP A 197 15.78 -18.75 14.14
C ASP A 197 15.29 -17.73 13.09
N HIS A 198 14.86 -18.22 11.91
CA HIS A 198 14.25 -17.38 10.89
C HIS A 198 12.96 -16.70 11.41
N TRP A 199 12.13 -17.46 12.16
CA TRP A 199 10.94 -16.90 12.79
C TRP A 199 11.27 -15.85 13.85
N THR A 200 12.34 -16.05 14.60
CA THR A 200 12.83 -15.06 15.58
C THR A 200 13.25 -13.76 14.89
N ALA A 201 13.91 -13.85 13.72
CA ALA A 201 14.23 -12.69 12.91
C ALA A 201 12.97 -11.94 12.43
N VAL A 202 11.95 -12.66 11.95
CA VAL A 202 10.65 -12.06 11.59
C VAL A 202 9.99 -11.36 12.78
N LYS A 203 10.01 -11.98 13.97
CA LYS A 203 9.51 -11.35 15.20
C LYS A 203 10.26 -10.06 15.55
N ASN A 204 11.55 -9.96 15.27
CA ASN A 204 12.29 -8.72 15.50
C ASN A 204 11.84 -7.60 14.56
N ILE A 205 11.56 -7.91 13.29
CA ILE A 205 10.94 -6.95 12.36
C ILE A 205 9.59 -6.48 12.90
N LEU A 206 8.75 -7.39 13.38
CA LEU A 206 7.44 -7.04 13.96
C LEU A 206 7.58 -6.16 15.24
N LYS A 207 8.58 -6.41 16.10
CA LYS A 207 8.88 -5.56 17.27
C LYS A 207 9.31 -4.16 16.87
N TYR A 208 10.12 -4.03 15.82
CA TYR A 208 10.52 -2.75 15.26
C TYR A 208 9.31 -2.00 14.67
N LEU A 209 8.48 -2.69 13.87
CA LEU A 209 7.25 -2.12 13.33
C LEU A 209 6.29 -1.68 14.45
N LYS A 210 6.18 -2.43 15.56
CA LYS A 210 5.41 -2.02 16.74
C LYS A 210 5.94 -0.71 17.34
N ARG A 211 7.26 -0.52 17.40
CA ARG A 211 7.86 0.70 17.91
C ARG A 211 7.57 1.91 17.04
N THR A 212 7.61 1.71 15.73
CA THR A 212 7.57 2.77 14.71
C THR A 212 6.25 2.87 13.96
N LYS A 213 5.19 2.21 14.44
CA LYS A 213 3.88 2.13 13.77
C LYS A 213 3.19 3.48 13.58
N ASP A 214 3.55 4.47 14.41
CA ASP A 214 2.97 5.81 14.40
C ASP A 214 3.71 6.77 13.44
N MET A 215 4.78 6.30 12.79
CA MET A 215 5.52 7.08 11.80
C MET A 215 4.76 7.21 10.49
N PHE A 216 5.03 8.31 9.80
CA PHE A 216 4.53 8.59 8.45
C PHE A 216 5.68 8.54 7.44
N LEU A 217 5.41 8.00 6.26
CA LEU A 217 6.23 8.23 5.07
C LEU A 217 5.81 9.59 4.51
N VAL A 218 6.74 10.54 4.48
CA VAL A 218 6.43 11.94 4.12
C VAL A 218 7.03 12.26 2.76
N TYR A 219 6.21 12.87 1.91
CA TYR A 219 6.60 13.37 0.59
C TYR A 219 6.39 14.89 0.53
N GLY A 220 7.27 15.57 -0.19
CA GLY A 220 7.16 17.01 -0.48
C GLY A 220 7.95 17.87 0.49
N GLY A 221 7.69 19.18 0.46
CA GLY A 221 8.38 20.19 1.26
C GLY A 221 9.42 20.99 0.48
N ASP A 222 10.03 20.43 -0.53
CA ASP A 222 11.03 21.10 -1.36
C ASP A 222 10.38 21.89 -2.49
N LYS A 223 11.07 22.95 -2.94
CA LYS A 223 10.62 23.78 -4.07
C LYS A 223 10.72 23.05 -5.41
N GLU A 224 11.71 22.19 -5.53
CA GLU A 224 11.97 21.39 -6.73
C GLU A 224 11.91 19.90 -6.40
N LEU A 225 11.35 19.11 -7.31
CA LEU A 225 11.32 17.67 -7.19
C LEU A 225 12.65 17.10 -7.68
N VAL A 226 13.58 16.85 -6.77
CA VAL A 226 14.88 16.23 -7.09
C VAL A 226 14.84 14.78 -6.64
N VAL A 227 15.09 13.86 -7.59
CA VAL A 227 15.22 12.43 -7.30
C VAL A 227 16.70 12.13 -7.02
N ASN A 228 17.01 11.79 -5.78
CA ASN A 228 18.34 11.34 -5.38
C ASN A 228 18.34 9.82 -5.25
N GLY A 229 19.30 9.18 -5.90
CA GLY A 229 19.52 7.74 -5.82
C GLY A 229 20.92 7.44 -5.29
N TYR A 230 21.04 6.42 -4.47
CA TYR A 230 22.31 5.91 -3.95
C TYR A 230 22.50 4.49 -4.44
N VAL A 231 23.66 4.18 -4.97
CA VAL A 231 24.05 2.82 -5.39
C VAL A 231 25.20 2.39 -4.50
N ASP A 232 25.02 1.26 -3.82
CA ASP A 232 26.12 0.59 -3.11
C ASP A 232 26.88 -0.26 -4.12
N ALA A 233 28.19 0.00 -4.25
CA ALA A 233 29.12 -0.73 -5.10
C ALA A 233 29.95 -1.76 -4.32
N SER A 234 29.44 -2.27 -3.21
CA SER A 234 30.09 -3.35 -2.49
C SER A 234 30.02 -4.65 -3.29
N PHE A 235 31.17 -5.13 -3.71
CA PHE A 235 31.38 -6.41 -4.39
C PHE A 235 31.54 -7.55 -3.38
#